data_0ba29f2b6b26b33b3137acef08da5b35
#
_entry.id   0ba29f2b6b26b33b3137acef08da5b35
#
_cell.length_a   1.000
_cell.length_b   1.000
_cell.length_c   1.000
_cell.angle_alpha   90.00
_cell.angle_beta   90.00
_cell.angle_gamma   90.00
#
_symmetry.space_group_name_H-M   'P 1'
#
loop_
_entity.id
_entity.type
_entity.pdbx_description
1 polymer ?
#
loop_
_entity_poly.entity_id
_entity_poly.type
_entity_poly.pdbx_seq_one_letter_code
_entity_poly.pdbx_strand_id
1 'polypeptide(L)'
;MCAENMAPSTSRYRNILSEGAPLGGSFALFYLLQEEKEMAVKYVFVTGGVVSGLGKGITAASLGRLLKARGYKVTMQKFDPYINIDPGTMNPIQHGEVFVTDDGVETDLDLGHYERFIDESLDKNSNVTTGKVYWSVLQKERRGDYGGGTV
;
A
#
# COMPACT_ATOMS: atom_id res chain seq x y z
N MET A 1 -13.22 -4.43 4.68
CA MET A 1 -11.81 -4.81 4.80
C MET A 1 -11.62 -6.16 4.15
N CYS A 2 -11.46 -6.21 2.85
CA CYS A 2 -11.00 -7.40 2.15
C CYS A 2 -9.83 -6.96 1.32
N ALA A 3 -8.64 -7.40 1.71
CA ALA A 3 -7.52 -7.45 0.80
C ALA A 3 -7.85 -8.59 -0.18
N GLU A 4 -8.34 -8.24 -1.36
CA GLU A 4 -8.43 -9.21 -2.44
C GLU A 4 -7.01 -9.53 -2.91
N ASN A 5 -6.72 -10.82 -2.90
CA ASN A 5 -5.50 -11.45 -3.35
C ASN A 5 -5.04 -10.89 -4.70
N MET A 6 -4.00 -10.07 -4.72
CA MET A 6 -3.14 -9.96 -5.88
C MET A 6 -2.12 -11.08 -5.81
N ALA A 7 -2.47 -12.22 -6.39
CA ALA A 7 -1.51 -13.25 -6.69
C ALA A 7 -0.51 -12.71 -7.73
N PRO A 8 0.79 -12.82 -7.51
CA PRO A 8 1.77 -12.46 -8.54
C PRO A 8 1.57 -13.36 -9.75
N SER A 9 1.56 -12.77 -10.95
CA SER A 9 1.39 -13.50 -12.20
C SER A 9 2.45 -14.58 -12.33
N THR A 10 2.04 -15.81 -12.37
CA THR A 10 2.86 -17.03 -12.51
C THR A 10 3.56 -17.16 -13.88
N SER A 11 3.50 -16.12 -14.73
CA SER A 11 4.01 -16.21 -16.09
C SER A 11 5.53 -16.03 -16.23
N ARG A 12 6.21 -15.51 -15.23
CA ARG A 12 7.65 -15.22 -15.33
C ARG A 12 8.57 -16.42 -15.00
N TYR A 13 8.03 -17.46 -14.40
CA TYR A 13 8.82 -18.64 -14.01
C TYR A 13 8.75 -19.84 -14.95
N ARG A 14 7.89 -19.78 -15.97
CA ARG A 14 7.71 -20.88 -16.91
C ARG A 14 8.80 -20.95 -18.01
N ASN A 15 9.56 -19.88 -18.22
CA ASN A 15 10.55 -19.80 -19.30
C ASN A 15 11.98 -20.19 -18.89
N ILE A 16 12.24 -20.50 -17.63
CA ILE A 16 13.59 -20.88 -17.18
C ILE A 16 13.85 -22.38 -17.37
N LEU A 17 12.81 -23.18 -17.54
CA LEU A 17 12.95 -24.63 -17.71
C LEU A 17 13.05 -25.10 -19.18
N SER A 18 12.94 -24.20 -20.17
CA SER A 18 12.97 -24.55 -21.60
C SER A 18 14.35 -24.38 -22.28
N GLU A 19 15.31 -23.73 -21.61
CA GLU A 19 16.67 -23.62 -22.15
C GLU A 19 17.61 -24.43 -21.25
N GLY A 20 18.02 -25.60 -21.79
CA GLY A 20 18.84 -26.59 -21.11
C GLY A 20 20.18 -26.04 -20.65
N ALA A 21 20.28 -25.62 -19.41
CA ALA A 21 21.52 -25.40 -18.73
C ALA A 21 21.90 -26.67 -17.93
N PRO A 22 23.12 -27.20 -18.05
CA PRO A 22 23.55 -28.34 -17.27
C PRO A 22 23.88 -27.89 -15.86
N LEU A 23 22.91 -27.93 -14.98
CA LEU A 23 23.13 -27.66 -13.55
C LEU A 23 23.43 -28.98 -12.83
N GLY A 24 24.66 -29.07 -12.31
CA GLY A 24 25.06 -30.17 -11.44
C GLY A 24 24.08 -30.30 -10.26
N GLY A 25 23.61 -31.51 -10.02
CA GLY A 25 22.41 -31.87 -9.29
C GLY A 25 22.26 -31.46 -7.81
N SER A 26 23.12 -30.64 -7.23
CA SER A 26 23.00 -30.22 -5.82
C SER A 26 22.42 -28.81 -5.64
N PHE A 27 22.65 -27.91 -6.59
CA PHE A 27 22.15 -26.53 -6.50
C PHE A 27 20.69 -26.39 -6.97
N ALA A 28 20.26 -27.19 -7.92
CA ALA A 28 18.87 -27.15 -8.40
C ALA A 28 17.86 -27.61 -7.33
N LEU A 29 18.25 -28.56 -6.47
CA LEU A 29 17.40 -29.05 -5.39
C LEU A 29 17.22 -28.01 -4.26
N PHE A 30 18.22 -27.18 -4.03
CA PHE A 30 18.13 -26.10 -3.03
C PHE A 30 17.19 -24.97 -3.45
N TYR A 31 17.10 -24.70 -4.77
CA TYR A 31 16.18 -23.69 -5.31
C TYR A 31 14.73 -24.20 -5.37
N LEU A 32 14.50 -25.48 -5.55
CA LEU A 32 13.16 -26.09 -5.59
C LEU A 32 12.55 -26.30 -4.20
N LEU A 33 13.35 -26.27 -3.14
CA LEU A 33 12.90 -26.42 -1.76
C LEU A 33 12.68 -25.08 -1.03
N GLN A 34 12.88 -23.95 -1.68
CA GLN A 34 12.26 -22.70 -1.23
C GLN A 34 10.77 -22.75 -1.62
N GLU A 35 10.00 -23.52 -0.86
CA GLU A 35 8.57 -23.30 -0.77
C GLU A 35 8.37 -21.79 -0.59
N GLU A 36 7.61 -21.18 -1.49
CA GLU A 36 7.12 -19.83 -1.29
C GLU A 36 6.29 -19.86 0.01
N LYS A 37 6.97 -19.63 1.10
CA LYS A 37 6.32 -19.41 2.38
C LYS A 37 5.49 -18.16 2.13
N GLU A 38 4.18 -18.34 2.00
CA GLU A 38 3.22 -17.27 1.86
C GLU A 38 3.51 -16.29 2.99
N MET A 39 4.24 -15.23 2.66
CA MET A 39 4.68 -14.27 3.68
C MET A 39 3.46 -13.48 4.09
N ALA A 40 2.93 -13.81 5.24
CA ALA A 40 1.83 -13.09 5.83
C ALA A 40 2.16 -11.58 5.85
N VAL A 41 1.26 -10.77 5.29
CA VAL A 41 1.41 -9.31 5.32
C VAL A 41 1.43 -8.84 6.77
N LYS A 42 2.44 -8.04 7.12
CA LYS A 42 2.55 -7.44 8.45
C LYS A 42 2.18 -5.97 8.36
N TYR A 43 1.33 -5.54 9.26
CA TYR A 43 0.88 -4.15 9.38
C TYR A 43 1.62 -3.47 10.52
N VAL A 44 2.19 -2.30 10.23
CA VAL A 44 2.85 -1.44 11.22
C VAL A 44 2.10 -0.11 11.25
N PHE A 45 1.51 0.25 12.38
CA PHE A 45 0.80 1.50 12.57
C PHE A 45 1.70 2.50 13.29
N VAL A 46 1.95 3.64 12.65
CA VAL A 46 2.67 4.76 13.25
C VAL A 46 1.64 5.79 13.69
N THR A 47 1.46 5.94 14.99
CA THR A 47 0.50 6.85 15.57
C THR A 47 1.19 7.90 16.44
N GLY A 48 0.51 8.99 16.75
CA GLY A 48 1.04 10.02 17.61
C GLY A 48 0.02 11.14 17.85
N GLY A 49 0.39 12.14 18.62
CA GLY A 49 -0.48 13.27 18.95
C GLY A 49 -0.97 14.02 17.71
N VAL A 50 -2.06 14.77 17.89
CA VAL A 50 -2.75 15.51 16.81
C VAL A 50 -1.98 16.74 16.29
N VAL A 51 -0.90 17.13 16.96
CA VAL A 51 -0.10 18.29 16.56
C VAL A 51 0.68 17.97 15.30
N SER A 52 0.54 18.81 14.28
CA SER A 52 1.36 18.76 13.07
C SER A 52 2.83 19.06 13.43
N GLY A 53 3.76 18.53 12.64
CA GLY A 53 5.20 18.78 12.85
C GLY A 53 5.88 17.88 13.88
N LEU A 54 5.18 16.94 14.52
CA LEU A 54 5.80 15.93 15.41
C LEU A 54 6.69 14.93 14.68
N GLY A 55 6.73 14.96 13.36
CA GLY A 55 7.56 14.07 12.56
C GLY A 55 7.00 12.66 12.36
N LYS A 56 5.71 12.42 12.59
CA LYS A 56 5.07 11.10 12.35
C LYS A 56 5.32 10.57 10.95
N GLY A 57 5.05 11.40 9.93
CA GLY A 57 5.22 11.03 8.52
C GLY A 57 6.66 10.68 8.18
N ILE A 58 7.62 11.52 8.59
CA ILE A 58 9.04 11.28 8.32
C ILE A 58 9.57 10.04 9.06
N THR A 59 9.06 9.79 10.28
CA THR A 59 9.40 8.58 11.05
C THR A 59 8.88 7.33 10.34
N ALA A 60 7.63 7.34 9.86
CA ALA A 60 7.04 6.24 9.12
C ALA A 60 7.81 5.98 7.82
N ALA A 61 8.12 7.04 7.05
CA ALA A 61 8.87 6.95 5.82
C ALA A 61 10.29 6.39 6.03
N SER A 62 10.97 6.86 7.08
CA SER A 62 12.30 6.36 7.45
C SER A 62 12.27 4.90 7.85
N LEU A 63 11.26 4.47 8.60
CA LEU A 63 11.07 3.07 8.96
C LEU A 63 10.83 2.22 7.69
N GLY A 64 9.96 2.69 6.79
CA GLY A 64 9.72 2.05 5.50
C GLY A 64 11.01 1.86 4.70
N ARG A 65 11.84 2.90 4.62
CA ARG A 65 13.15 2.84 3.96
C ARG A 65 14.08 1.80 4.60
N LEU A 66 14.15 1.77 5.93
CA LEU A 66 14.99 0.81 6.66
C LEU A 66 14.54 -0.63 6.45
N LEU A 67 13.23 -0.87 6.42
CA LEU A 67 12.66 -2.19 6.13
C LEU A 67 12.97 -2.61 4.69
N LYS A 68 12.81 -1.71 3.72
CA LYS A 68 13.16 -1.97 2.32
C LYS A 68 14.65 -2.28 2.17
N ALA A 69 15.52 -1.55 2.85
CA ALA A 69 16.97 -1.81 2.84
C ALA A 69 17.34 -3.19 3.42
N ARG A 70 16.46 -3.79 4.21
CA ARG A 70 16.58 -5.17 4.72
C ARG A 70 15.95 -6.23 3.81
N GLY A 71 15.47 -5.84 2.62
CA GLY A 71 14.91 -6.76 1.64
C GLY A 71 13.41 -7.03 1.78
N TYR A 72 12.71 -6.31 2.65
CA TYR A 72 11.25 -6.42 2.71
C TYR A 72 10.58 -5.66 1.59
N LYS A 73 9.48 -6.20 1.07
CA LYS A 73 8.54 -5.44 0.22
C LYS A 73 7.72 -4.53 1.12
N VAL A 74 7.75 -3.24 0.88
CA VAL A 74 7.09 -2.23 1.72
C VAL A 74 6.18 -1.39 0.86
N THR A 75 4.96 -1.19 1.30
CA THR A 75 4.06 -0.14 0.82
C THR A 75 3.62 0.71 1.99
N MET A 76 3.15 1.91 1.73
CA MET A 76 2.73 2.84 2.76
C MET A 76 1.31 3.34 2.51
N GLN A 77 0.58 3.57 3.59
CA GLN A 77 -0.72 4.21 3.54
C GLN A 77 -0.78 5.36 4.52
N LYS A 78 -1.45 6.43 4.12
CA LYS A 78 -1.80 7.55 4.98
C LYS A 78 -3.29 7.53 5.29
N PHE A 79 -3.63 7.71 6.57
CA PHE A 79 -4.99 7.84 7.04
C PHE A 79 -5.26 9.29 7.42
N ASP A 80 -6.19 9.93 6.72
CA ASP A 80 -6.58 11.32 6.96
C ASP A 80 -7.97 11.41 7.56
N PRO A 81 -8.16 12.17 8.66
CA PRO A 81 -9.41 12.18 9.40
C PRO A 81 -10.51 13.05 8.78
N TYR A 82 -10.24 13.79 7.71
CA TYR A 82 -11.24 14.66 7.09
C TYR A 82 -12.29 13.87 6.31
N ILE A 83 -13.48 14.48 6.18
CA ILE A 83 -14.63 13.86 5.50
C ILE A 83 -14.58 14.01 3.96
N ASN A 84 -13.71 14.82 3.42
CA ASN A 84 -13.52 14.91 1.98
C ASN A 84 -13.06 13.56 1.44
N ILE A 85 -13.57 13.17 0.28
CA ILE A 85 -13.16 11.89 -0.35
C ILE A 85 -11.71 11.94 -0.79
N ASP A 86 -11.29 13.07 -1.32
CA ASP A 86 -9.92 13.38 -1.70
C ASP A 86 -9.61 14.87 -1.43
N PRO A 87 -8.36 15.30 -1.49
CA PRO A 87 -7.99 16.69 -1.22
C PRO A 87 -8.33 17.64 -2.36
N GLY A 88 -8.73 17.17 -3.55
CA GLY A 88 -9.01 18.02 -4.71
C GLY A 88 -10.17 18.98 -4.51
N THR A 89 -11.11 18.68 -3.60
CA THR A 89 -12.22 19.56 -3.22
C THR A 89 -11.92 20.45 -2.01
N MET A 90 -10.74 20.35 -1.44
CA MET A 90 -10.35 21.10 -0.25
C MET A 90 -9.83 22.49 -0.63
N ASN A 91 -9.93 23.43 0.32
CA ASN A 91 -9.38 24.74 0.14
C ASN A 91 -7.84 24.70 0.15
N PRO A 92 -7.15 25.11 -0.92
CA PRO A 92 -5.70 25.04 -1.00
C PRO A 92 -4.96 25.86 0.08
N ILE A 93 -5.59 26.95 0.56
CA ILE A 93 -5.02 27.78 1.64
C ILE A 93 -5.01 27.01 2.97
N GLN A 94 -5.99 26.13 3.19
CA GLN A 94 -6.11 25.35 4.42
C GLN A 94 -5.35 24.03 4.37
N HIS A 95 -5.38 23.38 3.21
CA HIS A 95 -4.79 22.03 3.04
C HIS A 95 -3.35 22.08 2.52
N GLY A 96 -3.02 23.08 1.70
CA GLY A 96 -1.75 23.17 1.00
C GLY A 96 -1.75 22.45 -0.35
N GLU A 97 -0.56 22.08 -0.80
CA GLU A 97 -0.37 21.38 -2.07
C GLU A 97 -0.88 19.94 -1.99
N VAL A 98 -1.29 19.41 -3.14
CA VAL A 98 -1.68 18.01 -3.31
C VAL A 98 -0.60 17.26 -4.08
N PHE A 99 -0.53 15.96 -3.88
CA PHE A 99 0.29 15.04 -4.66
C PHE A 99 -0.61 14.23 -5.58
N VAL A 100 -0.22 14.07 -6.84
CA VAL A 100 -0.94 13.26 -7.82
C VAL A 100 -0.17 11.97 -8.03
N THR A 101 -0.82 10.84 -7.75
CA THR A 101 -0.25 9.52 -7.96
C THR A 101 -0.21 9.15 -9.45
N ASP A 102 0.58 8.14 -9.83
CA ASP A 102 0.72 7.69 -11.22
C ASP A 102 -0.62 7.26 -11.85
N ASP A 103 -1.58 6.81 -11.03
CA ASP A 103 -2.94 6.48 -11.47
C ASP A 103 -3.88 7.72 -11.54
N GLY A 104 -3.35 8.93 -11.40
CA GLY A 104 -4.04 10.19 -11.64
C GLY A 104 -4.93 10.66 -10.48
N VAL A 105 -4.77 10.12 -9.28
CA VAL A 105 -5.59 10.50 -8.12
C VAL A 105 -4.88 11.57 -7.29
N GLU A 106 -5.59 12.62 -6.95
CA GLU A 106 -5.13 13.64 -6.01
C GLU A 106 -5.11 13.08 -4.58
N THR A 107 -4.00 13.27 -3.91
CA THR A 107 -3.74 12.73 -2.57
C THR A 107 -3.04 13.79 -1.71
N ASP A 108 -2.88 13.49 -0.43
CA ASP A 108 -2.09 14.32 0.46
C ASP A 108 -0.61 14.35 0.04
N LEU A 109 0.04 15.50 0.20
CA LEU A 109 1.43 15.74 -0.18
C LEU A 109 2.43 14.75 0.45
N ASP A 110 2.12 14.25 1.64
CA ASP A 110 2.98 13.27 2.34
C ASP A 110 3.23 12.00 1.51
N LEU A 111 2.32 11.63 0.60
CA LEU A 111 2.52 10.46 -0.26
C LEU A 111 3.74 10.64 -1.17
N GLY A 112 3.97 11.83 -1.69
CA GLY A 112 5.18 12.12 -2.48
C GLY A 112 6.47 11.96 -1.67
N HIS A 113 6.43 12.29 -0.38
CA HIS A 113 7.56 12.02 0.52
C HIS A 113 7.73 10.52 0.76
N TYR A 114 6.62 9.77 0.94
CA TYR A 114 6.69 8.32 1.14
C TYR A 114 7.29 7.62 -0.08
N GLU A 115 6.82 7.92 -1.29
CA GLU A 115 7.39 7.38 -2.53
C GLU A 115 8.89 7.61 -2.62
N ARG A 116 9.33 8.84 -2.34
CA ARG A 116 10.75 9.18 -2.36
C ARG A 116 11.57 8.35 -1.38
N PHE A 117 11.05 8.08 -0.18
CA PHE A 117 11.77 7.33 0.84
C PHE A 117 11.83 5.84 0.52
N ILE A 118 10.70 5.26 0.11
CA ILE A 118 10.64 3.81 -0.15
C ILE A 118 11.02 3.45 -1.59
N ASP A 119 11.15 4.45 -2.48
CA ASP A 119 11.47 4.23 -3.90
C ASP A 119 10.48 3.24 -4.55
N GLU A 120 9.19 3.50 -4.37
CA GLU A 120 8.04 2.76 -4.91
C GLU A 120 6.92 3.74 -5.20
N SER A 121 6.28 3.61 -6.36
CA SER A 121 5.06 4.36 -6.65
C SER A 121 3.90 3.89 -5.78
N LEU A 122 3.16 4.84 -5.25
CA LEU A 122 1.93 4.62 -4.50
C LEU A 122 0.71 4.86 -5.40
N ASP A 123 -0.43 4.35 -4.99
CA ASP A 123 -1.66 4.42 -5.75
C ASP A 123 -2.81 5.06 -4.95
N LYS A 124 -4.00 5.12 -5.57
CA LYS A 124 -5.24 5.62 -4.95
C LYS A 124 -5.61 4.98 -3.62
N ASN A 125 -5.11 3.76 -3.33
CA ASN A 125 -5.40 3.06 -2.09
C ASN A 125 -4.45 3.47 -0.98
N SER A 126 -3.40 4.18 -1.31
CA SER A 126 -2.38 4.63 -0.36
C SER A 126 -2.80 5.86 0.45
N ASN A 127 -3.84 6.58 0.01
CA ASN A 127 -4.46 7.64 0.80
C ASN A 127 -5.90 7.27 1.16
N VAL A 128 -6.14 7.03 2.42
CA VAL A 128 -7.45 6.64 2.96
C VAL A 128 -8.00 7.79 3.81
N THR A 129 -9.11 8.38 3.37
CA THR A 129 -9.80 9.43 4.11
C THR A 129 -11.02 8.88 4.83
N THR A 130 -11.48 9.56 5.88
CA THR A 130 -12.75 9.23 6.53
C THR A 130 -13.89 9.24 5.51
N GLY A 131 -13.90 10.20 4.59
CA GLY A 131 -14.90 10.28 3.52
C GLY A 131 -14.92 9.04 2.63
N LYS A 132 -13.76 8.55 2.19
CA LYS A 132 -13.66 7.30 1.41
C LYS A 132 -14.25 6.10 2.16
N VAL A 133 -13.97 6.00 3.47
CA VAL A 133 -14.50 4.91 4.30
C VAL A 133 -16.01 4.98 4.41
N TYR A 134 -16.57 6.14 4.79
CA TYR A 134 -18.02 6.31 4.87
C TYR A 134 -18.69 6.07 3.52
N TRP A 135 -18.14 6.61 2.45
CA TRP A 135 -18.68 6.39 1.12
C TRP A 135 -18.74 4.92 0.75
N SER A 136 -17.69 4.17 1.02
CA SER A 136 -17.64 2.72 0.78
C SER A 136 -18.70 1.97 1.62
N VAL A 137 -18.85 2.33 2.89
CA VAL A 137 -19.86 1.71 3.78
C VAL A 137 -21.26 1.99 3.29
N LEU A 138 -21.59 3.24 2.94
CA LEU A 138 -22.89 3.62 2.44
C LEU A 138 -23.24 2.91 1.11
N GLN A 139 -22.27 2.83 0.19
CA GLN A 139 -22.49 2.12 -1.06
C GLN A 139 -22.75 0.61 -0.84
N LYS A 140 -22.01 -0.02 0.05
CA LYS A 140 -22.18 -1.43 0.40
C LYS A 140 -23.52 -1.68 1.07
N GLU A 141 -23.94 -0.80 1.98
CA GLU A 141 -25.25 -0.87 2.61
C GLU A 141 -26.35 -0.84 1.55
N ARG A 142 -26.32 0.12 0.62
CA ARG A 142 -27.33 0.26 -0.45
C ARG A 142 -27.38 -0.93 -1.39
N ARG A 143 -26.28 -1.62 -1.63
CA ARG A 143 -26.25 -2.85 -2.42
C ARG A 143 -26.71 -4.09 -1.65
N GLY A 144 -26.88 -4.00 -0.33
CA GLY A 144 -27.22 -5.14 0.52
C GLY A 144 -26.04 -6.05 0.87
N ASP A 145 -24.82 -5.57 0.73
CA ASP A 145 -23.60 -6.36 0.97
C ASP A 145 -23.46 -6.83 2.42
N TYR A 146 -24.24 -6.24 3.34
CA TYR A 146 -24.27 -6.61 4.76
C TYR A 146 -25.38 -7.64 5.12
N GLY A 147 -26.02 -8.24 4.11
CA GLY A 147 -26.99 -9.32 4.31
C GLY A 147 -28.24 -8.92 5.15
N GLY A 148 -28.64 -7.65 5.11
CA GLY A 148 -29.77 -7.13 5.90
C GLY A 148 -29.43 -6.79 7.35
N GLY A 149 -28.17 -6.94 7.76
CA GLY A 149 -27.72 -6.51 9.08
C GLY A 149 -27.73 -4.99 9.24
N THR A 150 -27.93 -4.50 10.47
CA THR A 150 -27.79 -3.07 10.80
C THR A 150 -26.31 -2.67 10.78
N VAL A 151 -26.03 -1.57 10.12
CA VAL A 151 -24.69 -1.00 9.98
C VAL A 151 -24.55 0.25 10.84
#